data_19e286e98ac5ad6f1008b322f9addc74
#
_entry.id   19e286e98ac5ad6f1008b322f9addc74
#
_cell.length_a   1.000
_cell.length_b   1.000
_cell.length_c   1.000
_cell.angle_alpha   90.00
_cell.angle_beta   90.00
_cell.angle_gamma   90.00
#
_symmetry.space_group_name_H-M   'P 1'
#
loop_
_entity.id
_entity.type
_entity.pdbx_description
1 polymer ?
#
loop_
_entity_poly.entity_id
_entity_poly.type
_entity_poly.pdbx_seq_one_letter_code
_entity_poly.pdbx_strand_id
1 'polypeptide(L)'
;MRKLALQQLNDYQNNNPGTCFDDLDFILDMNSAYELQDTVTDLRVTEGEDIIGYKVGCTGSGTTGQFGMKGPIRGTLFDSELLRNESELDFNLFTNLAIEGEMAVTIGANVEIIAAFPVIELHNFVFRAPIKTLPELIANNGFNAGVVCPDLTWQGSTQYINQSAQLSVKINSGVIATGDLWPLPQGPSGSIE
;
A
#
# COMPACT_ATOMS: atom_id res chain seq x y z
N MET A 1 -10.06 -8.45 -19.23
CA MET A 1 -9.67 -8.12 -17.84
C MET A 1 -9.78 -9.33 -16.89
N ARG A 2 -10.95 -9.98 -16.67
CA ARG A 2 -11.13 -11.05 -15.67
C ARG A 2 -10.10 -12.21 -15.71
N LYS A 3 -9.67 -12.64 -16.90
CA LYS A 3 -8.63 -13.70 -17.02
C LYS A 3 -7.29 -13.24 -16.43
N LEU A 4 -6.90 -12.00 -16.68
CA LEU A 4 -5.68 -11.42 -16.11
C LEU A 4 -5.80 -11.27 -14.59
N ALA A 5 -6.95 -10.83 -14.09
CA ALA A 5 -7.20 -10.70 -12.67
C ALA A 5 -7.13 -12.04 -11.93
N LEU A 6 -7.68 -13.11 -12.50
CA LEU A 6 -7.55 -14.45 -11.94
C LEU A 6 -6.09 -14.94 -11.93
N GLN A 7 -5.31 -14.64 -12.96
CA GLN A 7 -3.88 -14.94 -12.99
C GLN A 7 -3.15 -14.14 -11.89
N GLN A 8 -3.40 -12.84 -11.79
CA GLN A 8 -2.78 -11.97 -10.80
C GLN A 8 -3.13 -12.39 -9.37
N LEU A 9 -4.38 -12.76 -9.10
CA LEU A 9 -4.81 -13.27 -7.79
C LEU A 9 -4.13 -14.58 -7.45
N ASN A 10 -4.06 -15.52 -8.42
CA ASN A 10 -3.35 -16.77 -8.23
C ASN A 10 -1.85 -16.56 -7.98
N ASP A 11 -1.22 -15.60 -8.67
CA ASP A 11 0.17 -15.23 -8.46
C ASP A 11 0.40 -14.69 -7.04
N TYR A 12 -0.50 -13.81 -6.57
CA TYR A 12 -0.48 -13.27 -5.23
C TYR A 12 -0.60 -14.37 -4.16
N GLN A 13 -1.59 -15.25 -4.29
CA GLN A 13 -1.84 -16.35 -3.35
C GLN A 13 -0.69 -17.38 -3.29
N ASN A 14 0.08 -17.51 -4.35
CA ASN A 14 1.22 -18.41 -4.43
C ASN A 14 2.59 -17.73 -4.25
N ASN A 15 2.63 -16.50 -3.79
CA ASN A 15 3.86 -15.71 -3.63
C ASN A 15 4.71 -15.62 -4.91
N ASN A 16 4.06 -15.62 -6.06
CA ASN A 16 4.68 -15.49 -7.37
C ASN A 16 4.12 -14.27 -8.09
N PRO A 17 4.43 -13.05 -7.63
CA PRO A 17 3.78 -11.83 -8.08
C PRO A 17 3.97 -11.59 -9.58
N GLY A 18 2.88 -11.29 -10.25
CA GLY A 18 2.85 -10.62 -11.53
C GLY A 18 3.36 -11.39 -12.73
N THR A 19 3.05 -12.70 -12.91
CA THR A 19 3.52 -13.44 -14.09
C THR A 19 3.03 -12.85 -15.42
N CYS A 20 1.92 -12.12 -15.44
CA CYS A 20 1.46 -11.42 -16.64
C CYS A 20 2.41 -10.30 -17.10
N PHE A 21 3.30 -9.82 -16.24
CA PHE A 21 4.30 -8.79 -16.57
C PHE A 21 5.62 -9.37 -17.08
N ASP A 22 5.76 -10.67 -17.13
CA ASP A 22 6.96 -11.36 -17.68
C ASP A 22 6.99 -11.30 -19.22
N ASP A 23 5.86 -11.05 -19.87
CA ASP A 23 5.76 -10.89 -21.31
C ASP A 23 6.18 -9.48 -21.72
N LEU A 24 7.24 -9.36 -22.54
CA LEU A 24 7.79 -8.10 -23.02
C LEU A 24 6.79 -7.29 -23.86
N ASP A 25 5.84 -7.95 -24.50
CA ASP A 25 4.81 -7.33 -25.32
C ASP A 25 3.57 -6.94 -24.52
N PHE A 26 3.53 -7.29 -23.21
CA PHE A 26 2.44 -6.94 -22.32
C PHE A 26 2.55 -5.47 -21.90
N ILE A 27 1.69 -4.63 -22.49
CA ILE A 27 1.60 -3.20 -22.18
C ILE A 27 0.27 -2.92 -21.50
N LEU A 28 0.35 -2.31 -20.32
CA LEU A 28 -0.79 -1.87 -19.55
C LEU A 28 -0.77 -0.34 -19.45
N ASP A 29 -1.87 0.31 -19.78
CA ASP A 29 -2.05 1.74 -19.49
C ASP A 29 -2.59 1.94 -18.06
N MET A 30 -2.64 3.19 -17.60
CA MET A 30 -3.07 3.55 -16.25
C MET A 30 -4.51 3.11 -15.95
N ASN A 31 -5.43 3.30 -16.90
CA ASN A 31 -6.84 2.94 -16.71
C ASN A 31 -7.00 1.42 -16.62
N SER A 32 -6.34 0.69 -17.52
CA SER A 32 -6.33 -0.77 -17.52
C SER A 32 -5.65 -1.34 -16.27
N ALA A 33 -4.64 -0.64 -15.72
CA ALA A 33 -3.99 -1.03 -14.48
C ALA A 33 -4.94 -0.93 -13.28
N TYR A 34 -5.69 0.16 -13.18
CA TYR A 34 -6.73 0.29 -12.14
C TYR A 34 -7.89 -0.69 -12.35
N GLU A 35 -8.32 -0.92 -13.60
CA GLU A 35 -9.35 -1.92 -13.90
C GLU A 35 -8.90 -3.33 -13.47
N LEU A 36 -7.62 -3.67 -13.68
CA LEU A 36 -7.06 -4.94 -13.21
C LEU A 36 -7.04 -5.02 -11.69
N GLN A 37 -6.54 -3.97 -11.01
CA GLN A 37 -6.53 -3.87 -9.54
C GLN A 37 -7.95 -4.03 -8.97
N ASP A 38 -8.93 -3.29 -9.50
CA ASP A 38 -10.31 -3.34 -9.06
C ASP A 38 -10.95 -4.71 -9.30
N THR A 39 -10.65 -5.35 -10.45
CA THR A 39 -11.14 -6.72 -10.75
C THR A 39 -10.54 -7.75 -9.79
N VAL A 40 -9.28 -7.62 -9.41
CA VAL A 40 -8.65 -8.49 -8.38
C VAL A 40 -9.32 -8.26 -7.02
N THR A 41 -9.56 -7.00 -6.67
CA THR A 41 -10.29 -6.64 -5.44
C THR A 41 -11.68 -7.29 -5.38
N ASP A 42 -12.45 -7.22 -6.47
CA ASP A 42 -13.78 -7.84 -6.57
C ASP A 42 -13.71 -9.37 -6.42
N LEU A 43 -12.67 -10.00 -6.96
CA LEU A 43 -12.45 -11.45 -6.80
C LEU A 43 -12.17 -11.80 -5.33
N ARG A 44 -11.31 -11.07 -4.63
CA ARG A 44 -10.99 -11.26 -3.22
C ARG A 44 -12.23 -11.10 -2.33
N VAL A 45 -13.02 -10.05 -2.57
CA VAL A 45 -14.30 -9.85 -1.86
C VAL A 45 -15.27 -11.00 -2.14
N THR A 46 -15.32 -11.50 -3.37
CA THR A 46 -16.15 -12.67 -3.72
C THR A 46 -15.69 -13.94 -3.00
N GLU A 47 -14.41 -14.07 -2.69
CA GLU A 47 -13.82 -15.17 -1.92
C GLU A 47 -13.99 -14.98 -0.40
N GLY A 48 -14.54 -13.86 0.05
CA GLY A 48 -14.95 -13.61 1.44
C GLY A 48 -14.03 -12.66 2.23
N GLU A 49 -13.12 -11.94 1.57
CA GLU A 49 -12.33 -10.90 2.23
C GLU A 49 -13.12 -9.59 2.34
N ASP A 50 -12.93 -8.87 3.44
CA ASP A 50 -13.53 -7.57 3.67
C ASP A 50 -12.54 -6.44 3.37
N ILE A 51 -13.00 -5.40 2.66
CA ILE A 51 -12.24 -4.17 2.46
C ILE A 51 -12.33 -3.35 3.75
N ILE A 52 -11.18 -3.04 4.35
CA ILE A 52 -11.08 -2.23 5.57
C ILE A 52 -10.62 -0.80 5.32
N GLY A 53 -10.13 -0.50 4.14
CA GLY A 53 -9.65 0.82 3.78
C GLY A 53 -8.83 0.85 2.50
N TYR A 54 -8.11 1.95 2.33
CA TYR A 54 -7.29 2.20 1.16
C TYR A 54 -5.94 2.76 1.57
N LYS A 55 -4.92 2.47 0.78
CA LYS A 55 -3.61 3.11 0.88
C LYS A 55 -3.47 4.19 -0.19
N VAL A 56 -2.68 5.20 0.12
CA VAL A 56 -2.28 6.27 -0.80
C VAL A 56 -0.77 6.18 -0.96
N GLY A 57 -0.34 5.64 -2.08
CA GLY A 57 1.08 5.39 -2.35
C GLY A 57 1.74 6.46 -3.22
N CYS A 58 3.07 6.44 -3.28
CA CYS A 58 3.86 7.36 -4.11
C CYS A 58 3.65 8.83 -3.76
N THR A 59 3.53 9.15 -2.48
CA THR A 59 3.33 10.53 -2.00
C THR A 59 4.64 11.32 -1.94
N GLY A 60 5.79 10.66 -1.90
CA GLY A 60 7.11 11.28 -1.83
C GLY A 60 7.61 11.81 -3.18
N SER A 61 8.42 12.87 -3.16
CA SER A 61 9.01 13.48 -4.36
C SER A 61 9.90 12.54 -5.17
N GLY A 62 10.54 11.55 -4.51
CA GLY A 62 11.37 10.54 -5.16
C GLY A 62 10.59 9.66 -6.13
N THR A 63 9.48 9.09 -5.67
CA THR A 63 8.62 8.22 -6.49
C THR A 63 7.85 8.99 -7.55
N THR A 64 7.33 10.17 -7.23
CA THR A 64 6.67 11.04 -8.22
C THR A 64 7.62 11.44 -9.35
N GLY A 65 8.88 11.74 -9.03
CA GLY A 65 9.93 12.02 -10.03
C GLY A 65 10.30 10.79 -10.88
N GLN A 66 10.44 9.63 -10.26
CA GLN A 66 10.82 8.39 -10.94
C GLN A 66 9.79 7.96 -12.01
N PHE A 67 8.51 8.10 -11.72
CA PHE A 67 7.43 7.67 -12.61
C PHE A 67 6.79 8.81 -13.41
N GLY A 68 7.25 10.06 -13.24
CA GLY A 68 6.66 11.23 -13.91
C GLY A 68 5.19 11.47 -13.52
N MET A 69 4.83 11.16 -12.27
CA MET A 69 3.46 11.18 -11.79
C MET A 69 2.94 12.60 -11.59
N LYS A 70 1.63 12.76 -11.77
CA LYS A 70 0.91 14.01 -11.46
C LYS A 70 0.21 13.97 -10.09
N GLY A 71 0.24 12.84 -9.40
CA GLY A 71 -0.40 12.63 -8.11
C GLY A 71 -0.14 11.22 -7.59
N PRO A 72 -0.61 10.91 -6.37
CA PRO A 72 -0.44 9.61 -5.76
C PRO A 72 -1.26 8.52 -6.46
N ILE A 73 -0.95 7.27 -6.11
CA ILE A 73 -1.75 6.10 -6.48
C ILE A 73 -2.58 5.63 -5.29
N ARG A 74 -3.65 4.89 -5.55
CA ARG A 74 -4.40 4.16 -4.53
C ARG A 74 -4.13 2.66 -4.57
N GLY A 75 -4.34 2.00 -3.43
CA GLY A 75 -4.44 0.56 -3.31
C GLY A 75 -5.53 0.20 -2.29
N THR A 76 -5.99 -1.05 -2.31
CA THR A 76 -7.02 -1.56 -1.39
C THR A 76 -6.37 -2.32 -0.24
N LEU A 77 -6.88 -2.12 0.97
CA LEU A 77 -6.47 -2.84 2.18
C LEU A 77 -7.58 -3.82 2.60
N PHE A 78 -7.18 -5.05 2.91
CA PHE A 78 -8.08 -6.11 3.32
C PHE A 78 -7.87 -6.47 4.80
N ASP A 79 -8.93 -6.97 5.43
CA ASP A 79 -8.88 -7.39 6.84
C ASP A 79 -7.86 -8.51 7.10
N SER A 80 -7.69 -9.41 6.13
CA SER A 80 -6.70 -10.50 6.17
C SER A 80 -5.23 -10.01 6.20
N GLU A 81 -4.99 -8.77 5.77
CA GLU A 81 -3.66 -8.14 5.70
C GLU A 81 -3.37 -7.25 6.93
N LEU A 82 -4.33 -7.15 7.86
CA LEU A 82 -4.16 -6.33 9.05
C LEU A 82 -3.49 -7.12 10.17
N LEU A 83 -2.28 -6.72 10.51
CA LEU A 83 -1.47 -7.35 11.55
C LEU A 83 -1.46 -6.52 12.83
N ARG A 84 -1.30 -7.20 13.96
CA ARG A 84 -1.21 -6.54 15.27
C ARG A 84 0.22 -6.11 15.56
N ASN A 85 0.35 -5.16 16.49
CA ASN A 85 1.64 -4.84 17.10
C ASN A 85 2.34 -6.11 17.60
N GLU A 86 3.67 -6.14 17.49
CA GLU A 86 4.51 -7.28 17.88
C GLU A 86 4.24 -8.59 17.10
N SER A 87 3.61 -8.53 15.94
CA SER A 87 3.45 -9.70 15.07
C SER A 87 4.80 -10.23 14.61
N GLU A 88 4.96 -11.55 14.68
CA GLU A 88 6.08 -12.27 14.07
C GLU A 88 5.71 -12.64 12.63
N LEU A 89 6.58 -12.33 11.69
CA LEU A 89 6.38 -12.59 10.28
C LEU A 89 7.37 -13.64 9.79
N ASP A 90 6.86 -14.67 9.12
CA ASP A 90 7.72 -15.57 8.35
C ASP A 90 8.08 -14.87 7.01
N PHE A 91 9.32 -14.42 6.91
CA PHE A 91 9.79 -13.72 5.71
C PHE A 91 9.76 -14.61 4.45
N ASN A 92 9.71 -15.94 4.59
CA ASN A 92 9.57 -16.85 3.45
C ASN A 92 8.19 -16.77 2.76
N LEU A 93 7.20 -16.14 3.42
CA LEU A 93 5.92 -15.82 2.80
C LEU A 93 6.00 -14.65 1.81
N PHE A 94 7.14 -14.00 1.70
CA PHE A 94 7.36 -12.86 0.81
C PHE A 94 8.45 -13.21 -0.21
N THR A 95 8.29 -12.77 -1.44
CA THR A 95 9.34 -12.88 -2.46
C THR A 95 10.46 -11.87 -2.22
N ASN A 96 10.10 -10.64 -1.84
CA ASN A 96 11.04 -9.57 -1.50
C ASN A 96 10.39 -8.59 -0.52
N LEU A 97 10.42 -8.94 0.78
CA LEU A 97 9.84 -8.11 1.83
C LEU A 97 10.59 -6.77 1.94
N ALA A 98 9.83 -5.68 1.83
CA ALA A 98 10.24 -4.35 2.25
C ALA A 98 9.26 -3.81 3.28
N ILE A 99 9.73 -2.87 4.10
CA ILE A 99 8.91 -2.20 5.12
C ILE A 99 9.00 -0.69 4.96
N GLU A 100 7.88 0.00 5.17
CA GLU A 100 7.81 1.45 5.20
C GLU A 100 7.12 1.92 6.47
N GLY A 101 7.60 3.03 7.03
CA GLY A 101 6.90 3.72 8.12
C GLY A 101 5.90 4.70 7.51
N GLU A 102 4.63 4.50 7.82
CA GLU A 102 3.54 5.28 7.25
C GLU A 102 2.62 5.84 8.34
N MET A 103 1.75 6.76 7.96
CA MET A 103 0.67 7.26 8.80
C MET A 103 -0.67 6.73 8.28
N ALA A 104 -1.42 6.11 9.18
CA ALA A 104 -2.81 5.76 8.93
C ALA A 104 -3.75 6.83 9.47
N VAL A 105 -4.89 7.01 8.82
CA VAL A 105 -6.00 7.83 9.32
C VAL A 105 -7.26 6.97 9.45
N THR A 106 -8.03 7.22 10.50
CA THR A 106 -9.38 6.68 10.61
C THR A 106 -10.37 7.71 10.08
N ILE A 107 -11.20 7.27 9.15
CA ILE A 107 -12.22 8.11 8.51
C ILE A 107 -13.58 7.87 9.17
N GLY A 108 -14.24 8.93 9.61
CA GLY A 108 -15.59 8.91 10.14
C GLY A 108 -16.66 8.88 9.06
N ALA A 109 -17.92 8.79 9.49
CA ALA A 109 -19.06 8.60 8.60
C ALA A 109 -19.29 9.76 7.61
N ASN A 110 -18.80 10.97 7.91
CA ASN A 110 -18.91 12.14 7.03
C ASN A 110 -17.61 12.43 6.28
N VAL A 111 -16.75 11.42 6.13
CA VAL A 111 -15.43 11.52 5.48
C VAL A 111 -14.46 12.46 6.23
N GLU A 112 -14.72 12.72 7.51
CA GLU A 112 -13.80 13.45 8.40
C GLU A 112 -12.69 12.53 8.96
N ILE A 113 -11.50 13.06 9.16
CA ILE A 113 -10.42 12.36 9.86
C ILE A 113 -10.70 12.42 11.37
N ILE A 114 -10.93 11.29 12.00
CA ILE A 114 -11.24 11.17 13.42
C ILE A 114 -10.05 10.70 14.26
N ALA A 115 -9.06 10.06 13.63
CA ALA A 115 -7.81 9.67 14.28
C ALA A 115 -6.67 9.59 13.26
N ALA A 116 -5.42 9.68 13.75
CA ALA A 116 -4.21 9.45 12.96
C ALA A 116 -3.14 8.78 13.84
N PHE A 117 -2.47 7.76 13.30
CA PHE A 117 -1.47 6.98 14.03
C PHE A 117 -0.42 6.37 13.10
N PRO A 118 0.81 6.12 13.60
CA PRO A 118 1.84 5.47 12.80
C PRO A 118 1.54 3.99 12.60
N VAL A 119 1.91 3.47 11.45
CA VAL A 119 1.84 2.05 11.08
C VAL A 119 3.14 1.62 10.41
N ILE A 120 3.34 0.31 10.27
CA ILE A 120 4.37 -0.24 9.39
C ILE A 120 3.64 -0.88 8.22
N GLU A 121 3.88 -0.36 7.02
CA GLU A 121 3.42 -0.99 5.79
C GLU A 121 4.41 -2.05 5.35
N LEU A 122 3.87 -3.20 4.91
CA LEU A 122 4.62 -4.32 4.37
C LEU A 122 4.42 -4.35 2.86
N HIS A 123 5.51 -4.47 2.14
CA HIS A 123 5.51 -4.62 0.70
C HIS A 123 6.12 -5.94 0.28
N ASN A 124 5.53 -6.62 -0.69
CA ASN A 124 6.21 -7.63 -1.47
C ASN A 124 6.79 -6.95 -2.72
N PHE A 125 7.96 -6.33 -2.57
CA PHE A 125 8.52 -5.35 -3.50
C PHE A 125 9.18 -6.04 -4.69
N VAL A 126 8.39 -6.50 -5.65
CA VAL A 126 8.86 -7.21 -6.84
C VAL A 126 8.25 -6.63 -8.10
N PHE A 127 9.07 -6.01 -8.94
CA PHE A 127 8.74 -5.70 -10.32
C PHE A 127 9.11 -6.90 -11.21
N ARG A 128 8.22 -7.32 -12.09
CA ARG A 128 8.42 -8.43 -13.03
C ARG A 128 8.79 -7.96 -14.43
N ALA A 129 8.23 -6.84 -14.89
CA ALA A 129 8.62 -6.27 -16.15
C ALA A 129 10.10 -5.85 -16.15
N PRO A 130 10.80 -5.96 -17.29
CA PRO A 130 12.21 -5.54 -17.42
C PRO A 130 12.41 -4.07 -17.06
N ILE A 131 11.39 -3.25 -17.31
CA ILE A 131 11.36 -1.82 -16.99
C ILE A 131 10.28 -1.62 -15.94
N LYS A 132 10.66 -1.07 -14.78
CA LYS A 132 9.72 -0.71 -13.71
C LYS A 132 8.73 0.33 -14.22
N THR A 133 7.45 0.02 -14.20
CA THR A 133 6.39 0.91 -14.68
C THR A 133 5.36 1.22 -13.62
N LEU A 134 4.78 2.40 -13.70
CA LEU A 134 3.69 2.80 -12.82
C LEU A 134 2.43 1.93 -13.01
N PRO A 135 2.01 1.57 -14.23
CA PRO A 135 0.90 0.63 -14.41
C PRO A 135 1.12 -0.73 -13.74
N GLU A 136 2.34 -1.29 -13.77
CA GLU A 136 2.65 -2.53 -13.05
C GLU A 136 2.47 -2.36 -11.54
N LEU A 137 3.01 -1.26 -10.98
CA LEU A 137 2.86 -0.94 -9.56
C LEU A 137 1.38 -0.85 -9.15
N ILE A 138 0.57 -0.14 -9.92
CA ILE A 138 -0.87 0.01 -9.67
C ILE A 138 -1.59 -1.33 -9.75
N ALA A 139 -1.36 -2.10 -10.82
CA ALA A 139 -2.02 -3.37 -11.04
C ALA A 139 -1.69 -4.39 -9.93
N ASN A 140 -0.51 -4.27 -9.31
CA ASN A 140 -0.10 -5.07 -8.14
C ASN A 140 -0.51 -4.43 -6.80
N ASN A 141 -1.54 -3.61 -6.76
CA ASN A 141 -2.06 -2.98 -5.54
C ASN A 141 -1.00 -2.17 -4.76
N GLY A 142 -0.09 -1.50 -5.48
CA GLY A 142 1.05 -0.79 -4.90
C GLY A 142 2.03 -1.70 -4.15
N PHE A 143 2.06 -3.00 -4.50
CA PHE A 143 2.83 -4.06 -3.81
C PHE A 143 2.47 -4.24 -2.33
N ASN A 144 1.28 -3.81 -1.92
CA ASN A 144 0.81 -4.02 -0.56
C ASN A 144 0.83 -5.52 -0.20
N ALA A 145 1.36 -5.82 0.97
CA ALA A 145 1.42 -7.17 1.53
C ALA A 145 0.98 -7.20 3.00
N GLY A 146 0.47 -6.09 3.51
CA GLY A 146 -0.11 -5.97 4.83
C GLY A 146 0.30 -4.70 5.56
N VAL A 147 -0.36 -4.47 6.68
CA VAL A 147 -0.13 -3.32 7.56
C VAL A 147 -0.06 -3.80 9.01
N VAL A 148 1.02 -3.45 9.71
CA VAL A 148 1.14 -3.69 11.15
C VAL A 148 0.64 -2.45 11.88
N CYS A 149 -0.48 -2.60 12.61
CA CYS A 149 -1.10 -1.53 13.37
C CYS A 149 -0.61 -1.52 14.82
N PRO A 150 -0.49 -0.33 15.45
CA PRO A 150 -0.19 -0.22 16.86
C PRO A 150 -1.38 -0.68 17.73
N ASP A 151 -1.20 -0.67 19.04
CA ASP A 151 -2.26 -0.98 20.01
C ASP A 151 -3.47 -0.05 19.83
N LEU A 152 -4.66 -0.53 20.20
CA LEU A 152 -5.93 0.19 20.03
C LEU A 152 -5.94 1.59 20.68
N THR A 153 -5.18 1.80 21.73
CA THR A 153 -5.02 3.10 22.38
C THR A 153 -4.38 4.14 21.46
N TRP A 154 -3.49 3.71 20.56
CA TRP A 154 -2.86 4.57 19.56
C TRP A 154 -3.77 4.80 18.36
N GLN A 155 -4.54 3.80 17.98
CA GLN A 155 -5.43 3.87 16.82
C GLN A 155 -6.55 4.91 16.99
N GLY A 156 -6.88 5.30 18.22
CA GLY A 156 -7.81 6.39 18.53
C GLY A 156 -7.15 7.77 18.69
N SER A 157 -5.85 7.90 18.44
CA SER A 157 -5.12 9.14 18.70
C SER A 157 -5.49 10.24 17.71
N THR A 158 -5.77 11.45 18.24
CA THR A 158 -6.00 12.67 17.43
C THR A 158 -4.78 13.59 17.38
N GLN A 159 -3.75 13.29 18.18
CA GLN A 159 -2.59 14.20 18.35
C GLN A 159 -1.80 14.42 17.07
N TYR A 160 -1.80 13.48 16.15
CA TYR A 160 -1.00 13.55 14.91
C TYR A 160 -1.73 14.22 13.74
N ILE A 161 -3.03 14.47 13.83
CA ILE A 161 -3.83 15.01 12.70
C ILE A 161 -3.28 16.34 12.20
N ASN A 162 -2.87 17.22 13.12
CA ASN A 162 -2.38 18.57 12.79
C ASN A 162 -0.91 18.77 13.18
N GLN A 163 -0.16 17.71 13.42
CA GLN A 163 1.21 17.83 13.89
C GLN A 163 2.20 17.87 12.74
N SER A 164 3.05 18.88 12.72
CA SER A 164 4.26 18.90 11.90
C SER A 164 5.37 18.23 12.70
N ALA A 165 5.70 16.98 12.36
CA ALA A 165 6.73 16.20 13.01
C ALA A 165 7.35 15.20 12.01
N GLN A 166 8.36 14.46 12.45
CA GLN A 166 8.99 13.42 11.65
C GLN A 166 8.64 12.04 12.17
N LEU A 167 8.43 11.11 11.24
CA LEU A 167 8.32 9.68 11.48
C LEU A 167 9.70 9.04 11.26
N SER A 168 10.15 8.20 12.18
CA SER A 168 11.40 7.46 12.04
C SER A 168 11.18 5.96 12.12
N VAL A 169 11.77 5.24 11.18
CA VAL A 169 11.83 3.77 11.20
C VAL A 169 13.13 3.32 11.84
N LYS A 170 13.02 2.38 12.78
CA LYS A 170 14.19 1.80 13.46
C LYS A 170 14.24 0.30 13.26
N ILE A 171 15.44 -0.23 13.01
CA ILE A 171 15.72 -1.67 13.02
C ILE A 171 16.82 -1.91 14.05
N ASN A 172 16.60 -2.86 14.97
CA ASN A 172 17.55 -3.18 16.05
C ASN A 172 18.04 -1.92 16.81
N SER A 173 17.13 -1.02 17.14
CA SER A 173 17.37 0.27 17.81
C SER A 173 18.13 1.33 16.97
N GLY A 174 18.57 1.01 15.77
CA GLY A 174 19.18 1.96 14.83
C GLY A 174 18.14 2.63 13.95
N VAL A 175 18.16 3.97 13.84
CA VAL A 175 17.32 4.70 12.88
C VAL A 175 17.84 4.41 11.46
N ILE A 176 16.96 3.91 10.58
CA ILE A 176 17.30 3.58 9.19
C ILE A 176 16.66 4.54 8.18
N ALA A 177 15.56 5.18 8.54
CA ALA A 177 14.88 6.17 7.72
C ALA A 177 14.16 7.20 8.60
N THR A 178 13.98 8.39 8.05
CA THR A 178 13.21 9.47 8.68
C THR A 178 12.53 10.27 7.56
N GLY A 179 11.27 10.63 7.74
CA GLY A 179 10.49 11.45 6.81
C GLY A 179 9.44 12.29 7.54
N ASP A 180 8.82 13.22 6.84
CA ASP A 180 7.74 14.01 7.39
C ASP A 180 6.49 13.15 7.61
N LEU A 181 5.72 13.41 8.67
CA LEU A 181 4.46 12.68 8.93
C LEU A 181 3.48 12.80 7.76
N TRP A 182 3.39 14.00 7.20
CA TRP A 182 2.44 14.33 6.13
C TRP A 182 3.19 14.95 4.95
N PRO A 183 3.59 14.13 3.95
CA PRO A 183 4.37 14.62 2.80
C PRO A 183 3.51 15.41 1.80
N LEU A 184 2.19 15.23 1.79
CA LEU A 184 1.29 16.00 0.92
C LEU A 184 1.06 17.41 1.48
N PRO A 185 0.97 18.45 0.62
CA PRO A 185 0.83 19.84 1.05
C PRO A 185 -0.40 20.11 1.93
N GLN A 186 -1.49 19.37 1.72
CA GLN A 186 -2.73 19.47 2.48
C GLN A 186 -2.70 18.62 3.76
N GLY A 187 -1.55 18.05 4.11
CA GLY A 187 -1.46 17.11 5.23
C GLY A 187 -2.30 15.86 5.00
N PRO A 188 -2.90 15.28 6.06
CA PRO A 188 -3.69 14.06 5.93
C PRO A 188 -4.93 14.22 5.05
N SER A 189 -5.51 15.42 4.92
CA SER A 189 -6.67 15.69 4.07
C SER A 189 -6.37 15.44 2.58
N GLY A 190 -5.15 15.69 2.14
CA GLY A 190 -4.74 15.42 0.77
C GLY A 190 -4.72 13.93 0.39
N SER A 191 -4.84 13.04 1.37
CA SER A 191 -4.95 11.58 1.13
C SER A 191 -6.40 11.11 0.94
N ILE A 192 -7.38 12.00 1.15
CA ILE A 192 -8.82 11.67 1.06
C ILE A 192 -9.44 12.22 -0.23
N GLU A 193 -8.83 13.26 -0.82
CA GLU A 193 -9.24 13.87 -2.09
C GLU A 193 -8.88 12.99 -3.30
#